data_34b73bd67d260f957d46705d9711fbda
#
_entry.id   34b73bd67d260f957d46705d9711fbda
#
_cell.length_a   1.000
_cell.length_b   1.000
_cell.length_c   1.000
_cell.angle_alpha   90.00
_cell.angle_beta   90.00
_cell.angle_gamma   90.00
#
_symmetry.space_group_name_H-M   'P 1'
#
loop_
_entity.id
_entity.type
_entity.pdbx_description
1 polymer ?
#
loop_
_entity_poly.entity_id
_entity_poly.type
_entity_poly.pdbx_seq_one_letter_code
_entity_poly.pdbx_strand_id
1 'polypeptide(L)'
;MSLLDSLRPAPGLRVLVVAGGGGIGAAIARAFQASGAHVHVCDVDRSALDRLALAAPEITGSMADASVAADAERVVDDARSALGGLDVLVGHAGIPGPGGPIETVDGADWERAFAVNLHGQFHFARRAAPLLKESQAGPCVITMGPVAVGREGRSRPTYAANECAVVGLTRSLARELGPHGVRVNAILPGSIPRERLHPALAGLALFLCSPAAACLTGQVVGVDGVEAFAA
;
A
#
# COMPACT_ATOMS: atom_id res chain seq x y z
N MET A 1 16.74 -18.20 14.96
CA MET A 1 15.74 -18.04 13.90
C MET A 1 16.31 -18.68 12.64
N SER A 2 15.59 -19.62 12.03
CA SER A 2 16.03 -20.21 10.75
C SER A 2 15.91 -19.19 9.61
N LEU A 3 16.57 -19.45 8.48
CA LEU A 3 16.41 -18.61 7.29
C LEU A 3 14.94 -18.57 6.82
N LEU A 4 14.25 -19.69 6.90
CA LEU A 4 12.82 -19.76 6.50
C LEU A 4 11.92 -18.94 7.45
N ASP A 5 12.22 -18.94 8.75
CA ASP A 5 11.49 -18.10 9.70
C ASP A 5 11.72 -16.62 9.43
N SER A 6 12.93 -16.23 9.01
CA SER A 6 13.25 -14.84 8.70
C SER A 6 12.53 -14.29 7.45
N LEU A 7 12.03 -15.15 6.58
CA LEU A 7 11.26 -14.75 5.40
C LEU A 7 9.79 -14.40 5.71
N ARG A 8 9.33 -14.65 6.93
CA ARG A 8 7.97 -14.33 7.36
C ARG A 8 7.98 -13.12 8.29
N PRO A 9 6.95 -12.25 8.23
CA PRO A 9 6.77 -11.22 9.25
C PRO A 9 6.64 -11.84 10.64
N ALA A 10 7.05 -11.10 11.66
CA ALA A 10 6.80 -11.52 13.04
C ALA A 10 5.29 -11.61 13.29
N PRO A 11 4.82 -12.62 14.05
CA PRO A 11 3.42 -12.68 14.46
C PRO A 11 3.07 -11.50 15.38
N GLY A 12 1.79 -11.10 15.38
CA GLY A 12 1.30 -10.00 16.21
C GLY A 12 1.60 -8.60 15.66
N LEU A 13 2.12 -8.46 14.42
CA LEU A 13 2.25 -7.15 13.78
C LEU A 13 0.89 -6.44 13.65
N ARG A 14 0.88 -5.15 13.91
CA ARG A 14 -0.29 -4.28 13.80
C ARG A 14 -0.24 -3.57 12.44
N VAL A 15 -1.16 -3.91 11.57
CA VAL A 15 -1.10 -3.56 10.14
C VAL A 15 -2.32 -2.74 9.73
N LEU A 16 -2.08 -1.57 9.12
CA LEU A 16 -3.11 -0.78 8.44
C LEU A 16 -2.95 -0.92 6.94
N VAL A 17 -4.01 -1.37 6.25
CA VAL A 17 -4.05 -1.46 4.78
C VAL A 17 -5.08 -0.46 4.23
N VAL A 18 -4.62 0.55 3.52
CA VAL A 18 -5.46 1.57 2.86
C VAL A 18 -6.01 0.98 1.56
N ALA A 19 -7.30 1.19 1.27
CA ALA A 19 -8.05 0.53 0.20
C ALA A 19 -8.01 -1.02 0.32
N GLY A 20 -8.18 -1.50 1.56
CA GLY A 20 -8.03 -2.91 1.92
C GLY A 20 -9.30 -3.75 1.83
N GLY A 21 -10.45 -3.16 1.45
CA GLY A 21 -11.74 -3.87 1.40
C GLY A 21 -11.87 -4.84 0.23
N GLY A 22 -11.15 -4.61 -0.87
CA GLY A 22 -11.27 -5.40 -2.08
C GLY A 22 -9.95 -5.62 -2.84
N GLY A 23 -10.00 -6.45 -3.89
CA GLY A 23 -8.91 -6.62 -4.84
C GLY A 23 -7.55 -6.94 -4.22
N ILE A 24 -6.53 -6.19 -4.62
CA ILE A 24 -5.14 -6.32 -4.15
C ILE A 24 -5.04 -6.03 -2.65
N GLY A 25 -5.70 -4.98 -2.17
CA GLY A 25 -5.67 -4.60 -0.76
C GLY A 25 -6.23 -5.68 0.15
N ALA A 26 -7.36 -6.29 -0.20
CA ALA A 26 -7.93 -7.42 0.55
C ALA A 26 -7.04 -8.66 0.51
N ALA A 27 -6.34 -8.92 -0.62
CA ALA A 27 -5.37 -10.01 -0.69
C ALA A 27 -4.19 -9.79 0.26
N ILE A 28 -3.66 -8.57 0.32
CA ILE A 28 -2.60 -8.18 1.25
C ILE A 28 -3.09 -8.29 2.70
N ALA A 29 -4.26 -7.73 3.02
CA ALA A 29 -4.84 -7.78 4.36
C ALA A 29 -4.99 -9.22 4.89
N ARG A 30 -5.55 -10.11 4.06
CA ARG A 30 -5.69 -11.53 4.40
C ARG A 30 -4.36 -12.24 4.55
N ALA A 31 -3.37 -11.92 3.73
CA ALA A 31 -2.05 -12.51 3.83
C ALA A 31 -1.36 -12.12 5.16
N PHE A 32 -1.46 -10.86 5.58
CA PHE A 32 -0.99 -10.43 6.90
C PHE A 32 -1.75 -11.12 8.02
N GLN A 33 -3.08 -11.18 7.97
CA GLN A 33 -3.90 -11.88 8.96
C GLN A 33 -3.51 -13.36 9.05
N ALA A 34 -3.34 -14.05 7.92
CA ALA A 34 -2.90 -15.45 7.89
C ALA A 34 -1.47 -15.67 8.40
N SER A 35 -0.63 -14.62 8.42
CA SER A 35 0.70 -14.64 9.05
C SER A 35 0.67 -14.36 10.56
N GLY A 36 -0.51 -14.18 11.16
CA GLY A 36 -0.70 -13.92 12.58
C GLY A 36 -0.66 -12.43 12.94
N ALA A 37 -0.79 -11.53 11.98
CA ALA A 37 -0.89 -10.09 12.23
C ALA A 37 -2.32 -9.67 12.61
N HIS A 38 -2.45 -8.61 13.40
CA HIS A 38 -3.71 -7.89 13.63
C HIS A 38 -3.87 -6.83 12.54
N VAL A 39 -4.99 -6.86 11.82
CA VAL A 39 -5.16 -6.04 10.62
C VAL A 39 -6.37 -5.12 10.76
N HIS A 40 -6.17 -3.85 10.45
CA HIS A 40 -7.22 -2.89 10.18
C HIS A 40 -7.16 -2.45 8.73
N VAL A 41 -8.31 -2.30 8.09
CA VAL A 41 -8.38 -1.81 6.70
C VAL A 41 -9.23 -0.56 6.61
N CYS A 42 -9.06 0.24 5.56
CA CYS A 42 -10.08 1.21 5.18
C CYS A 42 -10.38 1.09 3.69
N ASP A 43 -11.59 1.48 3.31
CA ASP A 43 -12.01 1.53 1.91
C ASP A 43 -13.14 2.54 1.72
N VAL A 44 -13.30 3.04 0.50
CA VAL A 44 -14.43 3.89 0.11
C VAL A 44 -15.66 3.06 -0.25
N ASP A 45 -15.48 1.78 -0.57
CA ASP A 45 -16.56 0.84 -0.91
C ASP A 45 -17.04 0.09 0.34
N ARG A 46 -18.17 0.54 0.90
CA ARG A 46 -18.84 -0.13 2.03
C ARG A 46 -19.11 -1.61 1.75
N SER A 47 -19.56 -1.94 0.54
CA SER A 47 -19.89 -3.32 0.21
C SER A 47 -18.67 -4.23 0.15
N ALA A 48 -17.51 -3.69 -0.21
CA ALA A 48 -16.23 -4.42 -0.15
C ALA A 48 -15.81 -4.70 1.30
N LEU A 49 -15.95 -3.72 2.19
CA LEU A 49 -15.69 -3.89 3.63
C LEU A 49 -16.63 -4.95 4.24
N ASP A 50 -17.92 -4.90 3.92
CA ASP A 50 -18.90 -5.86 4.44
C ASP A 50 -18.58 -7.30 3.96
N ARG A 51 -18.21 -7.47 2.68
CA ARG A 51 -17.76 -8.78 2.17
C ARG A 51 -16.47 -9.26 2.84
N LEU A 52 -15.53 -8.37 3.11
CA LEU A 52 -14.30 -8.72 3.81
C LEU A 52 -14.57 -9.15 5.25
N ALA A 53 -15.42 -8.40 5.97
CA ALA A 53 -15.80 -8.72 7.34
C ALA A 53 -16.50 -10.08 7.47
N LEU A 54 -17.33 -10.45 6.48
CA LEU A 54 -17.94 -11.79 6.43
C LEU A 54 -16.92 -12.90 6.18
N ALA A 55 -15.92 -12.64 5.34
CA ALA A 55 -14.93 -13.65 4.92
C ALA A 55 -13.71 -13.74 5.87
N ALA A 56 -13.45 -12.70 6.66
CA ALA A 56 -12.33 -12.58 7.59
C ALA A 56 -12.73 -11.67 8.78
N PRO A 57 -13.58 -12.17 9.70
CA PRO A 57 -14.17 -11.35 10.77
C PRO A 57 -13.15 -10.76 11.77
N GLU A 58 -11.93 -11.27 11.78
CA GLU A 58 -10.83 -10.76 12.61
C GLU A 58 -10.19 -9.49 12.02
N ILE A 59 -10.44 -9.17 10.74
CA ILE A 59 -9.99 -7.95 10.11
C ILE A 59 -11.00 -6.84 10.41
N THR A 60 -10.58 -5.83 11.15
CA THR A 60 -11.41 -4.65 11.42
C THR A 60 -11.36 -3.66 10.28
N GLY A 61 -12.35 -2.77 10.14
CA GLY A 61 -12.36 -1.84 9.03
C GLY A 61 -13.13 -0.54 9.26
N SER A 62 -12.67 0.52 8.61
CA SER A 62 -13.28 1.86 8.60
C SER A 62 -13.61 2.31 7.18
N MET A 63 -14.76 2.94 6.99
CA MET A 63 -15.08 3.56 5.71
C MET A 63 -14.35 4.90 5.58
N ALA A 64 -13.63 5.12 4.46
CA ALA A 64 -12.86 6.35 4.25
C ALA A 64 -12.55 6.59 2.78
N ASP A 65 -12.49 7.87 2.39
CA ASP A 65 -11.87 8.31 1.13
C ASP A 65 -10.41 8.70 1.40
N ALA A 66 -9.47 7.98 0.81
CA ALA A 66 -8.03 8.22 1.02
C ALA A 66 -7.59 9.61 0.57
N SER A 67 -8.31 10.27 -0.34
CA SER A 67 -8.01 11.63 -0.78
C SER A 67 -8.35 12.70 0.26
N VAL A 68 -9.12 12.35 1.31
CA VAL A 68 -9.59 13.27 2.35
C VAL A 68 -8.69 13.17 3.58
N ALA A 69 -7.98 14.25 3.90
CA ALA A 69 -7.03 14.29 5.02
C ALA A 69 -7.68 13.94 6.38
N ALA A 70 -8.88 14.43 6.65
CA ALA A 70 -9.62 14.15 7.88
C ALA A 70 -9.99 12.65 8.00
N ASP A 71 -10.29 11.98 6.89
CA ASP A 71 -10.54 10.55 6.87
C ASP A 71 -9.26 9.76 7.20
N ALA A 72 -8.12 10.16 6.63
CA ALA A 72 -6.84 9.53 6.95
C ALA A 72 -6.47 9.68 8.43
N GLU A 73 -6.70 10.85 9.02
CA GLU A 73 -6.48 11.09 10.46
C GLU A 73 -7.37 10.18 11.30
N ARG A 74 -8.67 10.15 11.02
CA ARG A 74 -9.64 9.30 11.73
C ARG A 74 -9.30 7.81 11.60
N VAL A 75 -8.98 7.33 10.40
CA VAL A 75 -8.67 5.91 10.18
C VAL A 75 -7.41 5.47 10.92
N VAL A 76 -6.37 6.30 10.98
CA VAL A 76 -5.17 5.96 11.75
C VAL A 76 -5.48 5.90 13.26
N ASP A 77 -6.37 6.77 13.76
CA ASP A 77 -6.83 6.71 15.15
C ASP A 77 -7.72 5.48 15.43
N ASP A 78 -8.61 5.11 14.49
CA ASP A 78 -9.41 3.89 14.54
C ASP A 78 -8.48 2.65 14.58
N ALA A 79 -7.49 2.59 13.68
CA ALA A 79 -6.51 1.51 13.64
C ALA A 79 -5.70 1.42 14.95
N ARG A 80 -5.22 2.56 15.46
CA ARG A 80 -4.53 2.61 16.77
C ARG A 80 -5.41 2.07 17.89
N SER A 81 -6.68 2.44 17.91
CA SER A 81 -7.64 2.01 18.95
C SER A 81 -7.93 0.52 18.84
N ALA A 82 -8.12 -0.01 17.62
CA ALA A 82 -8.43 -1.41 17.38
C ALA A 82 -7.22 -2.33 17.60
N LEU A 83 -6.00 -1.87 17.26
CA LEU A 83 -4.78 -2.69 17.23
C LEU A 83 -3.85 -2.44 18.44
N GLY A 84 -4.05 -1.36 19.19
CA GLY A 84 -3.15 -0.95 20.27
C GLY A 84 -1.84 -0.29 19.81
N GLY A 85 -1.76 0.16 18.54
CA GLY A 85 -0.61 0.82 17.94
C GLY A 85 -0.49 0.51 16.45
N LEU A 86 0.68 0.79 15.84
CA LEU A 86 0.89 0.55 14.41
C LEU A 86 2.35 0.15 14.13
N ASP A 87 2.54 -0.94 13.40
CA ASP A 87 3.85 -1.42 12.98
C ASP A 87 4.02 -1.36 11.46
N VAL A 88 2.92 -1.53 10.71
CA VAL A 88 2.97 -1.54 9.23
C VAL A 88 1.85 -0.67 8.66
N LEU A 89 2.23 0.20 7.72
CA LEU A 89 1.30 0.93 6.86
C LEU A 89 1.45 0.47 5.42
N VAL A 90 0.36 0.00 4.81
CA VAL A 90 0.30 -0.29 3.36
C VAL A 90 -0.58 0.76 2.68
N GLY A 91 0.03 1.67 1.95
CA GLY A 91 -0.63 2.71 1.16
C GLY A 91 -1.00 2.19 -0.24
N HIS A 92 -2.16 1.55 -0.37
CA HIS A 92 -2.59 0.91 -1.62
C HIS A 92 -3.63 1.71 -2.42
N ALA A 93 -4.29 2.72 -1.83
CA ALA A 93 -5.31 3.48 -2.54
C ALA A 93 -4.78 4.04 -3.86
N GLY A 94 -5.50 3.80 -4.94
CA GLY A 94 -5.10 4.27 -6.26
C GLY A 94 -6.18 4.08 -7.32
N ILE A 95 -6.24 5.03 -8.24
CA ILE A 95 -7.08 5.00 -9.43
C ILE A 95 -6.20 5.15 -10.68
N PRO A 96 -6.60 4.59 -11.83
CA PRO A 96 -5.75 4.62 -13.04
C PRO A 96 -5.55 6.04 -13.60
N GLY A 97 -6.43 6.98 -13.28
CA GLY A 97 -6.45 8.30 -13.88
C GLY A 97 -6.86 8.28 -15.36
N PRO A 98 -7.02 9.46 -15.99
CA PRO A 98 -7.34 9.57 -17.40
C PRO A 98 -6.18 9.10 -18.28
N GLY A 99 -6.52 8.46 -19.38
CA GLY A 99 -5.60 8.14 -20.49
C GLY A 99 -5.89 9.00 -21.69
N GLY A 100 -4.97 9.02 -22.65
CA GLY A 100 -5.07 9.76 -23.90
C GLY A 100 -3.95 10.78 -24.10
N PRO A 101 -3.91 11.47 -25.28
CA PRO A 101 -2.98 12.55 -25.53
C PRO A 101 -3.09 13.66 -24.47
N ILE A 102 -1.97 14.31 -24.14
CA ILE A 102 -1.91 15.28 -23.03
C ILE A 102 -2.92 16.43 -23.19
N GLU A 103 -3.19 16.84 -24.40
CA GLU A 103 -4.14 17.90 -24.73
C GLU A 103 -5.61 17.52 -24.51
N THR A 104 -5.91 16.22 -24.32
CA THR A 104 -7.26 15.71 -24.05
C THR A 104 -7.48 15.35 -22.59
N VAL A 105 -6.45 15.44 -21.75
CA VAL A 105 -6.55 15.12 -20.33
C VAL A 105 -7.32 16.23 -19.61
N ASP A 106 -8.45 15.87 -19.00
CA ASP A 106 -9.22 16.80 -18.18
C ASP A 106 -8.47 17.16 -16.89
N GLY A 107 -8.45 18.45 -16.53
CA GLY A 107 -7.73 18.94 -15.36
C GLY A 107 -8.30 18.41 -14.04
N ALA A 108 -9.62 18.26 -13.94
CA ALA A 108 -10.26 17.74 -12.71
C ALA A 108 -9.95 16.25 -12.53
N ASP A 109 -9.92 15.47 -13.60
CA ASP A 109 -9.53 14.06 -13.56
C ASP A 109 -8.05 13.89 -13.20
N TRP A 110 -7.19 14.78 -13.72
CA TRP A 110 -5.78 14.85 -13.33
C TRP A 110 -5.63 15.09 -11.83
N GLU A 111 -6.26 16.15 -11.30
CA GLU A 111 -6.21 16.50 -9.88
C GLU A 111 -6.78 15.36 -8.99
N ARG A 112 -7.87 14.73 -9.41
CA ARG A 112 -8.46 13.61 -8.69
C ARG A 112 -7.49 12.42 -8.60
N ALA A 113 -6.76 12.12 -9.67
CA ALA A 113 -5.78 11.04 -9.66
C ALA A 113 -4.64 11.33 -8.67
N PHE A 114 -4.13 12.57 -8.64
CA PHE A 114 -3.12 12.98 -7.65
C PHE A 114 -3.67 12.97 -6.22
N ALA A 115 -4.89 13.43 -6.02
CA ALA A 115 -5.53 13.43 -4.70
C ALA A 115 -5.61 12.01 -4.11
N VAL A 116 -5.99 11.00 -4.91
CA VAL A 116 -6.09 9.63 -4.44
C VAL A 116 -4.71 8.96 -4.36
N ASN A 117 -3.92 8.99 -5.47
CA ASN A 117 -2.72 8.16 -5.61
C ASN A 117 -1.53 8.69 -4.80
N LEU A 118 -1.40 10.01 -4.67
CA LEU A 118 -0.26 10.64 -4.00
C LEU A 118 -0.65 11.30 -2.67
N HIS A 119 -1.65 12.20 -2.68
CA HIS A 119 -2.02 12.92 -1.44
C HIS A 119 -2.57 11.94 -0.40
N GLY A 120 -3.33 10.92 -0.81
CA GLY A 120 -3.77 9.85 0.08
C GLY A 120 -2.60 9.19 0.80
N GLN A 121 -1.58 8.76 0.09
CA GLN A 121 -0.39 8.15 0.71
C GLN A 121 0.34 9.11 1.65
N PHE A 122 0.43 10.39 1.27
CA PHE A 122 1.01 11.42 2.13
C PHE A 122 0.20 11.62 3.42
N HIS A 123 -1.14 11.71 3.34
CA HIS A 123 -2.00 11.92 4.52
C HIS A 123 -1.86 10.78 5.52
N PHE A 124 -1.94 9.53 5.04
CA PHE A 124 -1.77 8.35 5.89
C PHE A 124 -0.36 8.25 6.46
N ALA A 125 0.69 8.44 5.65
CA ALA A 125 2.08 8.40 6.13
C ALA A 125 2.35 9.48 7.19
N ARG A 126 1.87 10.71 6.97
CA ARG A 126 2.00 11.83 7.93
C ARG A 126 1.39 11.50 9.29
N ARG A 127 0.17 10.94 9.29
CA ARG A 127 -0.54 10.62 10.54
C ARG A 127 0.01 9.37 11.21
N ALA A 128 0.46 8.37 10.43
CA ALA A 128 1.00 7.12 10.94
C ALA A 128 2.46 7.24 11.46
N ALA A 129 3.25 8.18 10.93
CA ALA A 129 4.68 8.30 11.24
C ALA A 129 5.00 8.33 12.75
N PRO A 130 4.29 9.06 13.62
CA PRO A 130 4.56 9.02 15.07
C PRO A 130 4.41 7.62 15.65
N LEU A 131 3.34 6.88 15.29
CA LEU A 131 3.08 5.53 15.77
C LEU A 131 4.13 4.53 15.27
N LEU A 132 4.54 4.65 14.01
CA LEU A 132 5.58 3.82 13.43
C LEU A 132 6.94 4.05 14.11
N LYS A 133 7.26 5.28 14.50
CA LYS A 133 8.49 5.61 15.25
C LYS A 133 8.50 5.03 16.67
N GLU A 134 7.34 4.78 17.26
CA GLU A 134 7.19 4.15 18.58
C GLU A 134 7.28 2.62 18.52
N SER A 135 7.12 2.04 17.33
CA SER A 135 7.12 0.58 17.14
C SER A 135 8.51 -0.03 17.34
N GLN A 136 8.56 -1.17 18.04
CA GLN A 136 9.76 -1.99 18.22
C GLN A 136 9.71 -3.30 17.41
N ALA A 137 8.67 -3.49 16.59
CA ALA A 137 8.40 -4.73 15.86
C ALA A 137 8.95 -4.73 14.41
N GLY A 138 9.94 -3.86 14.11
CA GLY A 138 10.49 -3.72 12.77
C GLY A 138 9.57 -2.94 11.83
N PRO A 139 9.24 -1.68 12.18
CA PRO A 139 8.22 -0.90 11.48
C PRO A 139 8.51 -0.71 9.99
N CYS A 140 7.45 -0.77 9.18
CA CYS A 140 7.55 -0.71 7.73
C CYS A 140 6.40 0.09 7.11
N VAL A 141 6.73 0.90 6.09
CA VAL A 141 5.76 1.51 5.19
C VAL A 141 5.93 0.90 3.80
N ILE A 142 4.84 0.45 3.22
CA ILE A 142 4.77 0.03 1.82
C ILE A 142 3.90 1.05 1.09
N THR A 143 4.50 1.80 0.19
CA THR A 143 3.76 2.63 -0.76
C THR A 143 3.49 1.80 -2.01
N MET A 144 2.34 2.02 -2.65
CA MET A 144 2.05 1.34 -3.90
C MET A 144 1.80 2.38 -5.00
N GLY A 145 2.46 2.17 -6.13
CA GLY A 145 2.17 2.93 -7.35
C GLY A 145 0.81 2.52 -7.92
N PRO A 146 0.25 3.34 -8.83
CA PRO A 146 -0.95 2.94 -9.56
C PRO A 146 -0.68 1.66 -10.35
N VAL A 147 -1.72 0.84 -10.53
CA VAL A 147 -1.59 -0.41 -11.31
C VAL A 147 -1.30 -0.08 -12.77
N ALA A 148 -0.21 -0.62 -13.33
CA ALA A 148 0.06 -0.52 -14.75
C ALA A 148 -1.04 -1.26 -15.53
N VAL A 149 -1.74 -0.54 -16.40
CA VAL A 149 -2.75 -1.13 -17.27
C VAL A 149 -2.16 -1.22 -18.68
N GLY A 150 -1.49 -2.33 -18.95
CA GLY A 150 -0.93 -2.68 -20.26
C GLY A 150 0.30 -1.85 -20.67
N ARG A 151 1.21 -2.48 -21.41
CA ARG A 151 2.32 -1.79 -22.11
C ARG A 151 1.83 -0.87 -23.23
N GLU A 152 0.57 -0.93 -23.59
CA GLU A 152 -0.05 -0.13 -24.64
C GLU A 152 -0.22 1.35 -24.24
N GLY A 153 0.37 1.77 -23.14
CA GLY A 153 0.27 3.10 -22.56
C GLY A 153 1.12 4.19 -23.20
N ARG A 154 1.21 4.24 -24.52
CA ARG A 154 1.51 5.50 -25.19
C ARG A 154 0.35 6.45 -24.87
N SER A 155 0.62 7.52 -24.09
CA SER A 155 -0.34 8.51 -23.62
C SER A 155 -1.06 8.19 -22.31
N ARG A 156 -0.30 8.03 -21.23
CA ARG A 156 -0.81 8.02 -19.86
C ARG A 156 -0.01 8.97 -18.96
N PRO A 157 -0.02 10.28 -19.26
CA PRO A 157 0.80 11.25 -18.54
C PRO A 157 0.47 11.28 -17.03
N THR A 158 -0.81 11.17 -16.69
CA THR A 158 -1.27 11.14 -15.29
C THR A 158 -0.71 9.95 -14.52
N TYR A 159 -0.74 8.77 -15.13
CA TYR A 159 -0.19 7.54 -14.54
C TYR A 159 1.31 7.69 -14.29
N ALA A 160 2.09 8.04 -15.30
CA ALA A 160 3.54 8.16 -15.20
C ALA A 160 3.97 9.21 -14.18
N ALA A 161 3.28 10.36 -14.15
CA ALA A 161 3.56 11.42 -13.18
C ALA A 161 3.29 10.96 -11.73
N ASN A 162 2.14 10.29 -11.49
CA ASN A 162 1.82 9.73 -10.17
C ASN A 162 2.82 8.66 -9.73
N GLU A 163 3.21 7.74 -10.63
CA GLU A 163 4.20 6.70 -10.35
C GLU A 163 5.53 7.31 -9.90
N CYS A 164 6.05 8.28 -10.67
CA CYS A 164 7.28 9.00 -10.32
C CYS A 164 7.15 9.75 -8.98
N ALA A 165 5.98 10.35 -8.71
CA ALA A 165 5.74 11.08 -7.47
C ALA A 165 5.72 10.14 -6.25
N VAL A 166 5.09 8.96 -6.36
CA VAL A 166 5.10 7.93 -5.31
C VAL A 166 6.52 7.42 -5.04
N VAL A 167 7.32 7.20 -6.09
CA VAL A 167 8.74 6.82 -5.94
C VAL A 167 9.53 7.92 -5.21
N GLY A 168 9.32 9.18 -5.55
CA GLY A 168 9.92 10.33 -4.88
C GLY A 168 9.56 10.39 -3.40
N LEU A 169 8.26 10.27 -3.08
CA LEU A 169 7.74 10.24 -1.71
C LEU A 169 8.36 9.08 -0.92
N THR A 170 8.40 7.88 -1.48
CA THR A 170 8.99 6.68 -0.86
C THR A 170 10.44 6.91 -0.43
N ARG A 171 11.27 7.43 -1.35
CA ARG A 171 12.69 7.70 -1.08
C ARG A 171 12.90 8.79 -0.05
N SER A 172 12.05 9.83 -0.06
CA SER A 172 12.07 10.89 0.92
C SER A 172 11.75 10.37 2.32
N LEU A 173 10.62 9.62 2.44
CA LEU A 173 10.21 9.01 3.70
C LEU A 173 11.22 7.99 4.23
N ALA A 174 11.86 7.21 3.36
CA ALA A 174 12.90 6.25 3.75
C ALA A 174 14.11 6.95 4.43
N ARG A 175 14.51 8.11 3.91
CA ARG A 175 15.58 8.91 4.49
C ARG A 175 15.18 9.57 5.81
N GLU A 176 13.96 10.10 5.87
CA GLU A 176 13.44 10.80 7.05
C GLU A 176 13.16 9.84 8.22
N LEU A 177 12.53 8.69 7.93
CA LEU A 177 12.09 7.75 8.95
C LEU A 177 13.15 6.68 9.30
N GLY A 178 14.15 6.48 8.44
CA GLY A 178 15.24 5.53 8.63
C GLY A 178 15.98 5.66 9.96
N PRO A 179 16.36 6.88 10.44
CA PRO A 179 16.97 7.07 11.76
C PRO A 179 16.11 6.58 12.94
N HIS A 180 14.82 6.38 12.73
CA HIS A 180 13.89 5.82 13.71
C HIS A 180 13.63 4.31 13.52
N GLY A 181 14.41 3.65 12.64
CA GLY A 181 14.24 2.22 12.35
C GLY A 181 13.05 1.88 11.43
N VAL A 182 12.34 2.87 10.90
CA VAL A 182 11.20 2.65 9.99
C VAL A 182 11.70 2.47 8.56
N ARG A 183 11.40 1.33 7.94
CA ARG A 183 11.73 1.07 6.54
C ARG A 183 10.58 1.51 5.64
N VAL A 184 10.89 2.07 4.47
CA VAL A 184 9.89 2.52 3.51
C VAL A 184 10.27 2.03 2.13
N ASN A 185 9.41 1.23 1.49
CA ASN A 185 9.64 0.69 0.15
C ASN A 185 8.39 0.86 -0.73
N ALA A 186 8.59 0.93 -2.03
CA ALA A 186 7.51 0.99 -3.00
C ALA A 186 7.31 -0.35 -3.72
N ILE A 187 6.06 -0.72 -3.96
CA ILE A 187 5.67 -1.77 -4.90
C ILE A 187 4.96 -1.11 -6.08
N LEU A 188 5.40 -1.42 -7.30
CA LEU A 188 4.78 -0.97 -8.54
C LEU A 188 4.09 -2.16 -9.21
N PRO A 189 2.76 -2.27 -9.11
CA PRO A 189 2.02 -3.35 -9.74
C PRO A 189 2.02 -3.23 -11.26
N GLY A 190 2.45 -4.28 -11.94
CA GLY A 190 2.43 -4.35 -13.40
C GLY A 190 1.10 -4.85 -13.98
N SER A 191 1.07 -5.00 -15.30
CA SER A 191 -0.09 -5.48 -16.05
C SER A 191 -0.03 -7.00 -16.22
N ILE A 192 -0.37 -7.74 -15.18
CA ILE A 192 -0.47 -9.20 -15.20
C ILE A 192 -1.86 -9.66 -14.73
N PRO A 193 -2.32 -10.86 -15.10
CA PRO A 193 -3.62 -11.38 -14.68
C PRO A 193 -3.80 -11.34 -13.16
N ARG A 194 -5.01 -10.97 -12.71
CA ARG A 194 -5.33 -10.77 -11.27
C ARG A 194 -5.00 -11.99 -10.41
N GLU A 195 -5.22 -13.18 -10.95
CA GLU A 195 -5.00 -14.46 -10.28
C GLU A 195 -3.53 -14.68 -9.92
N ARG A 196 -2.63 -14.07 -10.67
CA ARG A 196 -1.17 -14.08 -10.43
C ARG A 196 -0.71 -12.83 -9.68
N LEU A 197 -1.28 -11.67 -10.01
CA LEU A 197 -0.91 -10.38 -9.44
C LEU A 197 -1.18 -10.31 -7.93
N HIS A 198 -2.40 -10.66 -7.50
CA HIS A 198 -2.79 -10.52 -6.09
C HIS A 198 -1.90 -11.36 -5.15
N PRO A 199 -1.64 -12.66 -5.40
CA PRO A 199 -0.73 -13.44 -4.56
C PRO A 199 0.71 -12.94 -4.59
N ALA A 200 1.20 -12.48 -5.76
CA ALA A 200 2.56 -11.96 -5.88
C ALA A 200 2.76 -10.68 -5.06
N LEU A 201 1.82 -9.73 -5.14
CA LEU A 201 1.87 -8.50 -4.36
C LEU A 201 1.72 -8.75 -2.86
N ALA A 202 0.84 -9.65 -2.46
CA ALA A 202 0.67 -10.04 -1.06
C ALA A 202 1.94 -10.72 -0.51
N GLY A 203 2.54 -11.64 -1.25
CA GLY A 203 3.80 -12.29 -0.88
C GLY A 203 4.97 -11.31 -0.77
N LEU A 204 5.08 -10.36 -1.71
CA LEU A 204 6.09 -9.31 -1.67
C LEU A 204 5.89 -8.37 -0.48
N ALA A 205 4.64 -7.99 -0.17
CA ALA A 205 4.33 -7.16 0.99
C ALA A 205 4.74 -7.85 2.30
N LEU A 206 4.44 -9.14 2.45
CA LEU A 206 4.89 -9.93 3.60
C LEU A 206 6.42 -9.97 3.69
N PHE A 207 7.11 -10.26 2.56
CA PHE A 207 8.56 -10.29 2.53
C PHE A 207 9.18 -8.95 2.94
N LEU A 208 8.70 -7.83 2.39
CA LEU A 208 9.19 -6.49 2.75
C LEU A 208 9.00 -6.15 4.24
N CYS A 209 8.03 -6.77 4.92
CA CYS A 209 7.82 -6.62 6.36
C CYS A 209 8.52 -7.70 7.21
N SER A 210 9.26 -8.62 6.58
CA SER A 210 9.97 -9.70 7.28
C SER A 210 11.37 -9.26 7.76
N PRO A 211 11.97 -9.98 8.71
CA PRO A 211 13.36 -9.77 9.13
C PRO A 211 14.37 -9.92 8.00
N ALA A 212 14.12 -10.78 7.00
CA ALA A 212 15.01 -10.95 5.84
C ALA A 212 15.13 -9.67 5.00
N ALA A 213 14.14 -8.78 5.05
CA ALA A 213 14.15 -7.49 4.38
C ALA A 213 14.68 -6.34 5.25
N ALA A 214 15.31 -6.61 6.41
CA ALA A 214 15.77 -5.59 7.35
C ALA A 214 16.71 -4.53 6.74
N CYS A 215 17.48 -4.89 5.71
CA CYS A 215 18.36 -3.98 5.00
C CYS A 215 17.72 -3.28 3.79
N LEU A 216 16.42 -3.53 3.51
CA LEU A 216 15.72 -2.96 2.37
C LEU A 216 14.92 -1.74 2.81
N THR A 217 15.36 -0.55 2.38
CA THR A 217 14.62 0.71 2.52
C THR A 217 14.90 1.62 1.33
N GLY A 218 13.93 2.43 0.93
CA GLY A 218 14.01 3.31 -0.24
C GLY A 218 13.97 2.57 -1.59
N GLN A 219 13.66 1.28 -1.57
CA GLN A 219 13.64 0.45 -2.78
C GLN A 219 12.29 0.56 -3.50
N VAL A 220 12.36 0.34 -4.82
CA VAL A 220 11.20 0.29 -5.71
C VAL A 220 11.21 -1.05 -6.40
N VAL A 221 10.17 -1.84 -6.20
CA VAL A 221 10.07 -3.20 -6.76
C VAL A 221 8.89 -3.27 -7.72
N GLY A 222 9.19 -3.46 -9.00
CA GLY A 222 8.18 -3.72 -10.05
C GLY A 222 7.73 -5.19 -10.01
N VAL A 223 6.43 -5.42 -10.22
CA VAL A 223 5.83 -6.75 -10.31
C VAL A 223 5.12 -6.87 -11.65
N ASP A 224 5.90 -7.02 -12.73
CA ASP A 224 5.44 -6.91 -14.11
C ASP A 224 5.18 -8.26 -14.80
N GLY A 225 5.70 -9.36 -14.23
CA GLY A 225 5.69 -10.66 -14.89
C GLY A 225 6.65 -10.70 -16.08
N VAL A 226 6.90 -11.91 -16.60
CA VAL A 226 7.81 -12.13 -17.75
C VAL A 226 7.22 -11.57 -19.04
N GLU A 227 5.91 -11.49 -19.14
CA GLU A 227 5.17 -10.94 -20.29
C GLU A 227 5.51 -9.46 -20.55
N ALA A 228 5.91 -8.75 -19.51
CA ALA A 228 6.35 -7.36 -19.63
C ALA A 228 7.63 -7.21 -20.48
N PHE A 229 8.42 -8.26 -20.63
CA PHE A 229 9.70 -8.27 -21.34
C PHE A 229 9.67 -9.18 -22.57
N ALA A 230 8.54 -9.85 -22.86
CA ALA A 230 8.32 -10.53 -24.12
C ALA A 230 8.11 -9.47 -25.22
N ALA A 231 9.04 -9.38 -26.16
CA ALA A 231 9.05 -8.43 -27.28
C ALA A 231 7.95 -8.75 -28.29
#